data_24cb17c861f945a3608337bdaee66aa3
#
_entry.id   24cb17c861f945a3608337bdaee66aa3
#
_cell.length_a   1.000
_cell.length_b   1.000
_cell.length_c   1.000
_cell.angle_alpha   90.00
_cell.angle_beta   90.00
_cell.angle_gamma   90.00
#
_symmetry.space_group_name_H-M   'P 1'
#
loop_
_entity.id
_entity.type
_entity.pdbx_description
1 polymer ?
#
loop_
_entity_poly.entity_id
_entity_poly.type
_entity_poly.pdbx_seq_one_letter_code
_entity_poly.pdbx_strand_id
1 'polypeptide(L)'
;MDDSIILVEAKFFTPDTPPLPRSPLVLYYSDNFQRPLPFKPDLVVNIDKVIDKKRQALEQMPSQFSDIDSWTYGRAENPPDDEATRLKLRIDNLMNRSVDIADKYRSMLIKLYGENVGNNVRHAEAFQVSEYGRSATTEELKALFPTF
;
A
#
# COMPACT_ATOMS: atom_id res chain seq x y z
N MET A 1 -7.33 12.06 6.03
CA MET A 1 -5.84 11.98 6.12
C MET A 1 -5.20 13.35 5.88
N ASP A 2 -5.65 14.09 4.89
CA ASP A 2 -5.07 15.39 4.51
C ASP A 2 -5.22 16.43 5.63
N ASP A 3 -6.37 16.47 6.29
CA ASP A 3 -6.61 17.33 7.46
C ASP A 3 -5.67 17.00 8.63
N SER A 4 -5.27 15.72 8.79
CA SER A 4 -4.36 15.29 9.84
C SER A 4 -2.96 15.89 9.68
N ILE A 5 -2.50 16.12 8.45
CA ILE A 5 -1.18 16.69 8.18
C ILE A 5 -1.13 18.15 8.66
N ILE A 6 -2.16 18.91 8.38
CA ILE A 6 -2.29 20.29 8.85
C ILE A 6 -2.30 20.35 10.36
N LEU A 7 -2.98 19.40 11.02
CA LEU A 7 -3.11 19.38 12.50
C LEU A 7 -1.78 19.07 13.20
N VAL A 8 -0.90 18.25 12.62
CA VAL A 8 0.41 17.95 13.23
C VAL A 8 1.42 19.08 13.09
N GLU A 9 1.16 20.05 12.21
CA GLU A 9 1.98 21.25 11.99
C GLU A 9 1.52 22.45 12.81
N ALA A 10 0.37 22.37 13.49
CA ALA A 10 -0.22 23.48 14.23
C ALA A 10 -0.66 23.07 15.64
N LYS A 11 -0.52 23.99 16.61
CA LYS A 11 -0.98 23.80 18.00
C LYS A 11 -2.47 24.03 18.20
N PHE A 12 -3.30 23.59 17.26
CA PHE A 12 -4.71 23.97 17.27
C PHE A 12 -5.53 23.23 18.35
N PHE A 13 -5.38 21.91 18.42
CA PHE A 13 -6.11 21.06 19.37
C PHE A 13 -5.29 20.64 20.60
N THR A 14 -3.98 20.77 20.52
CA THR A 14 -3.03 20.37 21.57
C THR A 14 -2.05 21.49 21.87
N PRO A 15 -2.51 22.60 22.50
CA PRO A 15 -1.70 23.81 22.71
C PRO A 15 -0.43 23.55 23.52
N ASP A 16 -0.47 22.54 24.42
CA ASP A 16 0.63 22.15 25.28
C ASP A 16 1.63 21.17 24.62
N THR A 17 1.30 20.71 23.42
CA THR A 17 2.18 19.79 22.66
C THR A 17 2.85 20.56 21.52
N PRO A 18 4.19 20.52 21.39
CA PRO A 18 4.86 21.20 20.29
C PRO A 18 4.45 20.57 18.95
N PRO A 19 4.25 21.37 17.90
CA PRO A 19 4.03 20.84 16.56
C PRO A 19 5.26 20.09 16.08
N LEU A 20 5.08 19.25 15.05
CA LEU A 20 6.20 18.59 14.41
C LEU A 20 7.17 19.64 13.84
N PRO A 21 8.49 19.47 14.03
CA PRO A 21 9.49 20.43 13.55
C PRO A 21 9.62 20.43 12.02
N ARG A 22 9.06 19.40 11.36
CA ARG A 22 9.10 19.21 9.91
C ARG A 22 7.88 18.45 9.45
N SER A 23 7.31 18.84 8.31
CA SER A 23 6.23 18.11 7.65
C SER A 23 6.61 16.66 7.37
N PRO A 24 5.79 15.67 7.71
CA PRO A 24 6.06 14.28 7.40
C PRO A 24 6.03 14.01 5.89
N LEU A 25 6.75 13.00 5.46
CA LEU A 25 6.54 12.42 4.14
C LEU A 25 5.31 11.52 4.20
N VAL A 26 4.33 11.81 3.35
CA VAL A 26 3.10 11.02 3.23
C VAL A 26 3.09 10.30 1.90
N LEU A 27 2.80 9.00 1.94
CA LEU A 27 2.72 8.16 0.76
C LEU A 27 1.31 7.60 0.62
N TYR A 28 0.70 7.79 -0.54
CA TYR A 28 -0.51 7.06 -0.92
C TYR A 28 -0.14 5.64 -1.33
N TYR A 29 -0.86 4.68 -0.80
CA TYR A 29 -0.80 3.30 -1.26
C TYR A 29 -1.60 3.12 -2.56
N SER A 30 -1.22 2.17 -3.38
CA SER A 30 -1.88 1.92 -4.67
C SER A 30 -3.38 1.68 -4.52
N ASP A 31 -4.16 2.42 -5.31
CA ASP A 31 -5.60 2.30 -5.41
C ASP A 31 -6.04 2.36 -6.89
N ASN A 32 -7.31 2.00 -7.11
CA ASN A 32 -7.94 2.03 -8.43
C ASN A 32 -8.78 3.30 -8.66
N PHE A 33 -8.68 4.29 -7.79
CA PHE A 33 -9.36 5.57 -7.96
C PHE A 33 -8.94 6.26 -9.26
N GLN A 34 -9.92 6.85 -9.94
CA GLN A 34 -9.71 7.60 -11.17
C GLN A 34 -9.99 9.09 -10.98
N ARG A 35 -10.56 9.48 -9.84
CA ARG A 35 -10.94 10.87 -9.52
C ARG A 35 -10.43 11.26 -8.14
N PRO A 36 -9.93 12.50 -7.97
CA PRO A 36 -9.78 13.55 -8.99
C PRO A 36 -8.70 13.23 -10.04
N LEU A 37 -7.67 12.44 -9.69
CA LEU A 37 -6.59 12.00 -10.59
C LEU A 37 -6.35 10.49 -10.40
N PRO A 38 -5.99 9.77 -11.48
CA PRO A 38 -5.60 8.37 -11.36
C PRO A 38 -4.30 8.24 -10.59
N PHE A 39 -4.17 7.13 -9.81
CA PHE A 39 -2.95 6.79 -9.10
C PHE A 39 -1.77 6.63 -10.08
N LYS A 40 -0.67 7.35 -9.78
CA LYS A 40 0.58 7.29 -10.54
C LYS A 40 1.75 7.12 -9.57
N PRO A 41 2.36 5.94 -9.48
CA PRO A 41 3.39 5.70 -8.49
C PRO A 41 4.69 6.46 -8.78
N ASP A 42 5.32 6.95 -7.72
CA ASP A 42 6.69 7.47 -7.72
C ASP A 42 7.69 6.38 -7.35
N LEU A 43 7.23 5.35 -6.63
CA LEU A 43 8.04 4.24 -6.16
C LEU A 43 7.28 2.92 -6.28
N VAL A 44 7.98 1.87 -6.71
CA VAL A 44 7.49 0.48 -6.70
C VAL A 44 8.48 -0.39 -5.93
N VAL A 45 8.01 -1.03 -4.87
CA VAL A 45 8.84 -1.76 -3.91
C VAL A 45 8.68 -3.26 -4.12
N ASN A 46 9.81 -3.96 -4.27
CA ASN A 46 9.84 -5.42 -4.27
C ASN A 46 9.55 -5.95 -2.87
N ILE A 47 8.51 -6.75 -2.72
CA ILE A 47 8.09 -7.35 -1.45
C ILE A 47 8.23 -8.88 -1.42
N ASP A 48 8.90 -9.51 -2.38
CA ASP A 48 9.03 -10.97 -2.44
C ASP A 48 9.59 -11.57 -1.15
N LYS A 49 10.57 -10.91 -0.54
CA LYS A 49 11.19 -11.39 0.71
C LYS A 49 10.28 -11.30 1.95
N VAL A 50 9.22 -10.50 1.87
CA VAL A 50 8.33 -10.23 3.02
C VAL A 50 6.88 -10.62 2.75
N ILE A 51 6.59 -11.24 1.61
CA ILE A 51 5.23 -11.60 1.21
C ILE A 51 4.54 -12.53 2.22
N ASP A 52 5.28 -13.47 2.80
CA ASP A 52 4.73 -14.39 3.81
C ASP A 52 4.38 -13.67 5.11
N LYS A 53 5.19 -12.66 5.52
CA LYS A 53 4.86 -11.82 6.67
C LYS A 53 3.61 -10.98 6.41
N LYS A 54 3.45 -10.47 5.20
CA LYS A 54 2.25 -9.74 4.80
C LYS A 54 1.02 -10.66 4.89
N ARG A 55 1.10 -11.89 4.37
CA ARG A 55 0.04 -12.89 4.48
C ARG A 55 -0.33 -13.16 5.94
N GLN A 56 0.65 -13.46 6.78
CA GLN A 56 0.45 -13.72 8.21
C GLN A 56 -0.19 -12.53 8.94
N ALA A 57 0.20 -11.31 8.61
CA ALA A 57 -0.39 -10.10 9.18
C ALA A 57 -1.88 -9.95 8.79
N LEU A 58 -2.24 -10.24 7.54
CA LEU A 58 -3.62 -10.18 7.06
C LEU A 58 -4.50 -11.26 7.73
N GLU A 59 -3.94 -12.44 7.98
CA GLU A 59 -4.63 -13.53 8.69
C GLU A 59 -5.03 -13.17 10.14
N GLN A 60 -4.35 -12.17 10.75
CA GLN A 60 -4.69 -11.68 12.08
C GLN A 60 -5.86 -10.67 12.10
N MET A 61 -6.45 -10.37 10.95
CA MET A 61 -7.54 -9.39 10.82
C MET A 61 -8.82 -10.03 10.24
N PRO A 62 -9.37 -11.09 10.87
CA PRO A 62 -10.54 -11.79 10.33
C PRO A 62 -11.74 -10.88 10.17
N SER A 63 -11.99 -9.95 11.08
CA SER A 63 -13.08 -9.00 11.00
C SER A 63 -13.04 -8.11 9.74
N GLN A 64 -11.86 -7.93 9.14
CA GLN A 64 -11.71 -7.15 7.91
C GLN A 64 -11.83 -8.02 6.64
N PHE A 65 -11.54 -9.30 6.74
CA PHE A 65 -11.36 -10.16 5.56
C PHE A 65 -12.32 -11.35 5.50
N SER A 66 -12.89 -11.78 6.63
CA SER A 66 -13.92 -12.82 6.64
C SER A 66 -15.33 -12.29 6.87
N ASP A 67 -15.49 -11.25 7.70
CA ASP A 67 -16.80 -10.71 8.10
C ASP A 67 -17.28 -9.59 7.18
N ILE A 68 -16.35 -8.77 6.64
CA ILE A 68 -16.69 -7.78 5.62
C ILE A 68 -16.79 -8.49 4.29
N ASP A 69 -17.97 -8.90 4.01
CA ASP A 69 -18.30 -9.69 2.86
C ASP A 69 -18.20 -8.96 1.54
N SER A 70 -17.64 -9.66 0.58
CA SER A 70 -17.81 -9.26 -0.81
C SER A 70 -19.30 -9.17 -1.22
N TRP A 71 -20.22 -9.85 -0.52
CA TRP A 71 -21.66 -9.74 -0.75
C TRP A 71 -22.27 -8.48 -0.17
N THR A 72 -21.76 -7.95 0.97
CA THR A 72 -22.16 -6.62 1.48
C THR A 72 -21.94 -5.53 0.42
N TYR A 73 -20.95 -5.72 -0.45
CA TYR A 73 -20.67 -4.82 -1.56
C TYR A 73 -21.15 -5.34 -2.93
N GLY A 74 -21.99 -6.39 -2.95
CA GLY A 74 -22.49 -6.99 -4.19
C GLY A 74 -21.41 -7.65 -5.06
N ARG A 75 -20.30 -8.11 -4.48
CA ARG A 75 -19.16 -8.66 -5.21
C ARG A 75 -19.14 -10.19 -5.33
N ALA A 76 -19.95 -10.87 -4.55
CA ALA A 76 -20.14 -12.31 -4.63
C ALA A 76 -21.60 -12.69 -4.39
N GLU A 77 -22.14 -13.55 -5.25
CA GLU A 77 -23.52 -14.00 -5.12
C GLU A 77 -23.66 -15.15 -4.11
N ASN A 78 -22.62 -15.97 -3.97
CA ASN A 78 -22.62 -17.14 -3.08
C ASN A 78 -21.26 -17.25 -2.35
N PRO A 79 -21.07 -16.54 -1.23
CA PRO A 79 -19.86 -16.69 -0.43
C PRO A 79 -19.78 -18.10 0.18
N PRO A 80 -18.59 -18.67 0.37
CA PRO A 80 -18.43 -19.92 1.10
C PRO A 80 -19.00 -19.80 2.51
N ASP A 81 -19.66 -20.86 2.99
CA ASP A 81 -20.25 -20.90 4.34
C ASP A 81 -19.16 -20.89 5.42
N ASP A 82 -18.02 -21.49 5.13
CA ASP A 82 -16.89 -21.60 6.05
C ASP A 82 -16.05 -20.31 6.09
N GLU A 83 -15.91 -19.77 7.32
CA GLU A 83 -15.16 -18.54 7.60
C GLU A 83 -13.68 -18.64 7.17
N ALA A 84 -13.03 -19.77 7.44
CA ALA A 84 -11.63 -19.96 7.10
C ALA A 84 -11.41 -19.94 5.57
N THR A 85 -12.37 -20.52 4.83
CA THR A 85 -12.34 -20.47 3.36
C THR A 85 -12.55 -19.05 2.85
N ARG A 86 -13.48 -18.28 3.42
CA ARG A 86 -13.68 -16.87 3.05
C ARG A 86 -12.42 -16.05 3.29
N LEU A 87 -11.82 -16.18 4.48
CA LEU A 87 -10.57 -15.49 4.84
C LEU A 87 -9.46 -15.84 3.85
N LYS A 88 -9.25 -17.12 3.58
CA LYS A 88 -8.23 -17.59 2.64
C LYS A 88 -8.42 -17.00 1.25
N LEU A 89 -9.62 -17.09 0.69
CA LEU A 89 -9.92 -16.54 -0.65
C LEU A 89 -9.66 -15.03 -0.70
N ARG A 90 -10.02 -14.31 0.34
CA ARG A 90 -9.82 -12.86 0.41
C ARG A 90 -8.35 -12.51 0.45
N ILE A 91 -7.55 -13.21 1.26
CA ILE A 91 -6.11 -13.02 1.34
C ILE A 91 -5.45 -13.37 0.01
N ASP A 92 -5.82 -14.49 -0.61
CA ASP A 92 -5.27 -14.88 -1.92
C ASP A 92 -5.55 -13.82 -2.99
N ASN A 93 -6.74 -13.21 -3.00
CA ASN A 93 -7.06 -12.09 -3.90
C ASN A 93 -6.18 -10.86 -3.63
N LEU A 94 -5.89 -10.54 -2.35
CA LEU A 94 -4.99 -9.44 -2.00
C LEU A 94 -3.54 -9.74 -2.40
N MET A 95 -3.11 -11.00 -2.28
CA MET A 95 -1.78 -11.41 -2.75
C MET A 95 -1.67 -11.31 -4.28
N ASN A 96 -2.70 -11.72 -5.02
CA ASN A 96 -2.73 -11.59 -6.47
C ASN A 96 -2.63 -10.12 -6.92
N ARG A 97 -3.23 -9.16 -6.19
CA ARG A 97 -3.05 -7.73 -6.48
C ARG A 97 -1.58 -7.30 -6.44
N SER A 98 -0.75 -7.87 -5.59
CA SER A 98 0.69 -7.56 -5.57
C SER A 98 1.44 -8.10 -6.79
N VAL A 99 0.96 -9.19 -7.38
CA VAL A 99 1.46 -9.71 -8.67
C VAL A 99 1.05 -8.77 -9.80
N ASP A 100 -0.21 -8.37 -9.84
CA ASP A 100 -0.73 -7.42 -10.84
C ASP A 100 0.04 -6.08 -10.80
N ILE A 101 0.39 -5.60 -9.61
CA ILE A 101 1.22 -4.39 -9.44
C ILE A 101 2.63 -4.61 -10.00
N ALA A 102 3.26 -5.75 -9.72
CA ALA A 102 4.58 -6.07 -10.24
C ALA A 102 4.57 -6.11 -11.77
N ASP A 103 3.58 -6.72 -12.37
CA ASP A 103 3.45 -6.81 -13.82
C ASP A 103 3.13 -5.44 -14.45
N LYS A 104 2.18 -4.71 -13.89
CA LYS A 104 1.79 -3.37 -14.37
C LYS A 104 2.95 -2.37 -14.37
N TYR A 105 3.82 -2.45 -13.35
CA TYR A 105 4.93 -1.51 -13.17
C TYR A 105 6.29 -2.15 -13.39
N ARG A 106 6.38 -3.19 -14.20
CA ARG A 106 7.59 -3.93 -14.52
C ARG A 106 8.75 -3.02 -14.97
N SER A 107 8.46 -2.07 -15.83
CA SER A 107 9.47 -1.11 -16.30
C SER A 107 10.07 -0.25 -15.17
N MET A 108 9.27 0.11 -14.17
CA MET A 108 9.78 0.82 -12.99
C MET A 108 10.65 -0.09 -12.11
N LEU A 109 10.24 -1.35 -11.90
CA LEU A 109 11.05 -2.33 -11.17
C LEU A 109 12.41 -2.55 -11.83
N ILE A 110 12.45 -2.68 -13.16
CA ILE A 110 13.69 -2.79 -13.91
C ILE A 110 14.56 -1.54 -13.72
N LYS A 111 13.97 -0.35 -13.82
CA LYS A 111 14.68 0.92 -13.61
C LYS A 111 15.25 1.06 -12.19
N LEU A 112 14.53 0.57 -11.19
CA LEU A 112 14.89 0.74 -9.77
C LEU A 112 15.87 -0.32 -9.27
N TYR A 113 15.74 -1.57 -9.74
CA TYR A 113 16.51 -2.73 -9.25
C TYR A 113 17.49 -3.31 -10.28
N GLY A 114 17.49 -2.80 -11.52
CA GLY A 114 18.22 -3.37 -12.64
C GLY A 114 17.48 -4.54 -13.30
N GLU A 115 17.89 -4.90 -14.53
CA GLU A 115 17.21 -5.91 -15.35
C GLU A 115 17.09 -7.26 -14.67
N ASN A 116 18.19 -7.75 -14.07
CA ASN A 116 18.24 -9.08 -13.47
C ASN A 116 17.26 -9.25 -12.32
N VAL A 117 17.11 -8.25 -11.45
CA VAL A 117 16.19 -8.29 -10.31
C VAL A 117 14.79 -7.87 -10.76
N GLY A 118 14.68 -6.74 -11.44
CA GLY A 118 13.39 -6.15 -11.80
C GLY A 118 12.51 -7.05 -12.66
N ASN A 119 13.10 -7.84 -13.57
CA ASN A 119 12.37 -8.82 -14.38
C ASN A 119 11.81 -10.00 -13.56
N ASN A 120 12.45 -10.34 -12.45
CA ASN A 120 12.12 -11.51 -11.64
C ASN A 120 11.27 -11.19 -10.41
N VAL A 121 10.98 -9.91 -10.11
CA VAL A 121 10.08 -9.53 -9.01
C VAL A 121 8.69 -10.07 -9.28
N ARG A 122 8.18 -10.86 -8.34
CA ARG A 122 6.86 -11.47 -8.43
C ARG A 122 5.80 -10.66 -7.70
N HIS A 123 6.15 -10.09 -6.54
CA HIS A 123 5.22 -9.32 -5.72
C HIS A 123 5.77 -7.92 -5.48
N ALA A 124 4.95 -6.91 -5.72
CA ALA A 124 5.33 -5.53 -5.50
C ALA A 124 4.20 -4.72 -4.84
N GLU A 125 4.59 -3.63 -4.20
CA GLU A 125 3.71 -2.56 -3.75
C GLU A 125 4.10 -1.26 -4.42
N ALA A 126 3.11 -0.42 -4.73
CA ALA A 126 3.35 0.85 -5.39
C ALA A 126 2.89 2.01 -4.50
N PHE A 127 3.69 3.07 -4.46
CA PHE A 127 3.46 4.24 -3.63
C PHE A 127 3.58 5.52 -4.45
N GLN A 128 2.69 6.46 -4.17
CA GLN A 128 2.71 7.81 -4.71
C GLN A 128 2.97 8.81 -3.59
N VAL A 129 3.88 9.76 -3.81
CA VAL A 129 4.13 10.83 -2.84
C VAL A 129 2.92 11.75 -2.80
N SER A 130 2.41 12.01 -1.60
CA SER A 130 1.32 12.94 -1.40
C SER A 130 1.80 14.39 -1.55
N GLU A 131 0.96 15.22 -2.14
CA GLU A 131 1.20 16.66 -2.26
C GLU A 131 1.03 17.39 -0.92
N TYR A 132 0.38 16.77 0.08
CA TYR A 132 0.11 17.36 1.39
C TYR A 132 1.26 17.27 2.37
N GLY A 133 2.24 16.41 2.14
CA GLY A 133 3.44 16.30 2.95
C GLY A 133 4.65 16.98 2.32
N ARG A 134 5.84 16.73 2.90
CA ARG A 134 7.08 17.15 2.26
C ARG A 134 7.37 16.32 1.02
N SER A 135 7.99 16.92 0.03
CA SER A 135 8.56 16.20 -1.11
C SER A 135 9.76 15.33 -0.69
N ALA A 136 10.09 14.33 -1.51
CA ALA A 136 11.28 13.50 -1.33
C ALA A 136 11.93 13.21 -2.69
N THR A 137 13.23 13.04 -2.69
CA THR A 137 13.97 12.56 -3.87
C THR A 137 13.79 11.06 -4.04
N THR A 138 14.11 10.53 -5.21
CA THR A 138 14.09 9.07 -5.46
C THR A 138 15.03 8.32 -4.51
N GLU A 139 16.19 8.90 -4.19
CA GLU A 139 17.18 8.34 -3.28
C GLU A 139 16.64 8.28 -1.85
N GLU A 140 15.98 9.35 -1.39
CA GLU A 140 15.31 9.37 -0.08
C GLU A 140 14.20 8.32 -0.02
N LEU A 141 13.37 8.20 -1.08
CA LEU A 141 12.32 7.19 -1.15
C LEU A 141 12.89 5.77 -1.08
N LYS A 142 13.97 5.47 -1.80
CA LYS A 142 14.64 4.18 -1.74
C LYS A 142 15.16 3.87 -0.33
N ALA A 143 15.76 4.86 0.33
CA ALA A 143 16.31 4.69 1.68
C ALA A 143 15.27 4.37 2.76
N LEU A 144 13.97 4.64 2.51
CA LEU A 144 12.89 4.29 3.43
C LEU A 144 12.51 2.81 3.41
N PHE A 145 12.90 2.07 2.38
CA PHE A 145 12.49 0.69 2.19
C PHE A 145 13.70 -0.25 2.19
N PRO A 146 13.78 -1.22 3.13
CA PRO A 146 14.97 -2.08 3.30
C PRO A 146 15.15 -3.12 2.17
N THR A 147 14.30 -3.12 1.18
CA THR A 147 14.34 -4.05 0.04
C THR A 147 15.09 -3.50 -1.17
N PHE A 148 15.58 -2.28 -1.10
CA PHE A 148 16.45 -1.68 -2.10
C PHE A 148 17.92 -1.98 -1.86
#